data_276fa6a1dd4cad667ae46bd5bf5eaaf3
#
_entry.id   276fa6a1dd4cad667ae46bd5bf5eaaf3
#
_cell.length_a   1.000
_cell.length_b   1.000
_cell.length_c   1.000
_cell.angle_alpha   90.00
_cell.angle_beta   90.00
_cell.angle_gamma   90.00
#
_symmetry.space_group_name_H-M   'P 1'
#
loop_
_entity.id
_entity.type
_entity.pdbx_description
1 polymer ?
#
loop_
_entity_poly.entity_id
_entity_poly.type
_entity_poly.pdbx_seq_one_letter_code
_entity_poly.pdbx_strand_id
1 'polypeptide(L)'
;MISISENVTSKVGVLQSFSPSENRLNWLLIAVPITIYFSFTHNTSMSFVSSMIAIMPLALLMGHATEEIALRTSESLGGLLNATFGNAVEIIIASLAIYTAATQTDQAETMITVVQASLVGSILGNLLLVLGLSLLWGGINHSRQSFNQSAQSTSGSLLLIAVLAMMIPAAVNLGGGGYDSIVQLSRYAAVVLLVVYGLALFFQLKTHAHIFASDESVHHEEPKMTNKDAWTLLILATILVGWMAEILVH
;
A
#
# COMPACT_ATOMS: atom_id res chain seq x y z
N MET A 1 -15.40 -2.49 -49.19
CA MET A 1 -15.48 -3.62 -48.23
C MET A 1 -14.19 -3.60 -47.43
N ILE A 2 -14.13 -2.78 -46.40
CA ILE A 2 -12.95 -2.61 -45.54
C ILE A 2 -13.19 -3.56 -44.35
N SER A 3 -12.38 -4.61 -44.30
CA SER A 3 -12.35 -5.55 -43.17
C SER A 3 -11.79 -4.79 -41.95
N ILE A 4 -12.67 -4.46 -41.01
CA ILE A 4 -12.27 -4.06 -39.68
C ILE A 4 -11.82 -5.34 -39.00
N SER A 5 -10.50 -5.55 -38.92
CA SER A 5 -9.94 -6.57 -38.02
C SER A 5 -10.23 -6.11 -36.60
N GLU A 6 -11.25 -6.71 -35.97
CA GLU A 6 -11.39 -6.66 -34.51
C GLU A 6 -10.09 -7.17 -33.91
N ASN A 7 -9.29 -6.25 -33.39
CA ASN A 7 -8.23 -6.58 -32.46
C ASN A 7 -8.91 -7.11 -31.19
N VAL A 8 -9.15 -8.42 -31.15
CA VAL A 8 -9.47 -9.13 -29.91
C VAL A 8 -8.20 -9.03 -29.06
N THR A 9 -8.14 -8.02 -28.20
CA THR A 9 -7.11 -7.94 -27.17
C THR A 9 -7.26 -9.18 -26.31
N SER A 10 -6.32 -10.12 -26.45
CA SER A 10 -6.29 -11.35 -25.65
C SER A 10 -6.23 -10.96 -24.18
N LYS A 11 -7.23 -11.35 -23.40
CA LYS A 11 -7.25 -11.06 -21.96
C LYS A 11 -6.05 -11.70 -21.29
N VAL A 12 -5.37 -10.92 -20.46
CA VAL A 12 -4.20 -11.36 -19.70
C VAL A 12 -4.67 -12.37 -18.63
N GLY A 13 -4.11 -13.56 -18.65
CA GLY A 13 -4.39 -14.58 -17.63
C GLY A 13 -3.52 -14.38 -16.38
N VAL A 14 -3.92 -15.03 -15.27
CA VAL A 14 -3.20 -14.96 -13.98
C VAL A 14 -1.71 -15.29 -14.13
N LEU A 15 -1.37 -16.39 -14.81
CA LEU A 15 0.03 -16.80 -14.99
C LEU A 15 0.84 -15.80 -15.84
N GLN A 16 0.19 -15.19 -16.83
CA GLN A 16 0.82 -14.18 -17.67
C GLN A 16 1.17 -12.92 -16.87
N SER A 17 0.35 -12.56 -15.86
CA SER A 17 0.62 -11.41 -14.99
C SER A 17 1.93 -11.54 -14.19
N PHE A 18 2.37 -12.76 -13.91
CA PHE A 18 3.68 -13.02 -13.28
C PHE A 18 4.86 -12.94 -14.26
N SER A 19 4.57 -12.85 -15.56
CA SER A 19 5.62 -12.84 -16.57
C SER A 19 6.40 -11.52 -16.58
N PRO A 20 7.73 -11.56 -16.72
CA PRO A 20 8.55 -10.37 -16.95
C PRO A 20 8.21 -9.61 -18.25
N SER A 21 7.51 -10.25 -19.19
CA SER A 21 7.04 -9.59 -20.42
C SER A 21 5.94 -8.55 -20.15
N GLU A 22 5.11 -8.77 -19.15
CA GLU A 22 4.06 -7.82 -18.74
C GLU A 22 4.63 -6.65 -17.92
N ASN A 23 5.52 -6.98 -16.97
CA ASN A 23 6.20 -5.96 -16.18
C ASN A 23 7.64 -6.39 -15.88
N ARG A 24 8.60 -5.50 -16.19
CA ARG A 24 10.03 -5.76 -15.95
C ARG A 24 10.36 -6.04 -14.47
N LEU A 25 9.62 -5.47 -13.53
CA LEU A 25 9.81 -5.72 -12.10
C LEU A 25 9.49 -7.15 -11.69
N ASN A 26 8.74 -7.90 -12.52
CA ASN A 26 8.48 -9.32 -12.27
C ASN A 26 9.74 -10.20 -12.33
N TRP A 27 10.87 -9.72 -12.88
CA TRP A 27 12.16 -10.39 -12.72
C TRP A 27 12.55 -10.55 -11.25
N LEU A 28 12.14 -9.63 -10.39
CA LEU A 28 12.40 -9.71 -8.95
C LEU A 28 11.63 -10.84 -8.27
N LEU A 29 10.62 -11.46 -8.90
CA LEU A 29 9.93 -12.64 -8.37
C LEU A 29 10.86 -13.82 -8.15
N ILE A 30 12.04 -13.84 -8.79
CA ILE A 30 13.09 -14.82 -8.51
C ILE A 30 13.54 -14.76 -7.03
N ALA A 31 13.36 -13.63 -6.36
CA ALA A 31 13.64 -13.50 -4.95
C ALA A 31 12.71 -14.35 -4.07
N VAL A 32 11.50 -14.71 -4.53
CA VAL A 32 10.57 -15.56 -3.77
C VAL A 32 11.19 -16.94 -3.46
N PRO A 33 11.58 -17.75 -4.45
CA PRO A 33 12.23 -19.03 -4.15
C PRO A 33 13.58 -18.87 -3.43
N ILE A 34 14.31 -17.78 -3.66
CA ILE A 34 15.55 -17.48 -2.93
C ILE A 34 15.27 -17.24 -1.45
N THR A 35 14.22 -16.46 -1.12
CA THR A 35 13.78 -16.21 0.26
C THR A 35 13.42 -17.52 0.96
N ILE A 36 12.63 -18.36 0.29
CA ILE A 36 12.23 -19.66 0.83
C ILE A 36 13.48 -20.52 1.12
N TYR A 37 14.43 -20.56 0.21
CA TYR A 37 15.69 -21.30 0.39
C TYR A 37 16.47 -20.80 1.63
N PHE A 38 16.67 -19.48 1.76
CA PHE A 38 17.39 -18.90 2.90
C PHE A 38 16.64 -19.06 4.23
N SER A 39 15.33 -19.02 4.21
CA SER A 39 14.50 -19.30 5.38
C SER A 39 14.72 -20.76 5.86
N PHE A 40 14.74 -21.75 4.97
CA PHE A 40 15.03 -23.14 5.31
C PHE A 40 16.46 -23.38 5.79
N THR A 41 17.43 -22.60 5.31
CA THR A 41 18.83 -22.70 5.74
C THR A 41 19.12 -21.85 6.99
N HIS A 42 18.09 -21.25 7.62
CA HIS A 42 18.21 -20.39 8.80
C HIS A 42 19.20 -19.24 8.64
N ASN A 43 19.35 -18.73 7.41
CA ASN A 43 20.17 -17.56 7.15
C ASN A 43 19.30 -16.30 7.25
N THR A 44 19.12 -15.79 8.46
CA THR A 44 18.23 -14.67 8.80
C THR A 44 18.54 -13.41 7.98
N SER A 45 19.82 -13.05 7.80
CA SER A 45 20.18 -11.84 7.06
C SER A 45 19.81 -11.92 5.58
N MET A 46 20.05 -13.08 4.95
CA MET A 46 19.75 -13.28 3.53
C MET A 46 18.24 -13.47 3.31
N SER A 47 17.53 -14.15 4.22
CA SER A 47 16.07 -14.28 4.15
C SER A 47 15.40 -12.91 4.31
N PHE A 48 15.88 -12.07 5.22
CA PHE A 48 15.40 -10.70 5.41
C PHE A 48 15.55 -9.86 4.13
N VAL A 49 16.76 -9.76 3.58
CA VAL A 49 17.02 -8.96 2.37
C VAL A 49 16.24 -9.48 1.17
N SER A 50 16.22 -10.81 0.97
CA SER A 50 15.53 -11.40 -0.18
C SER A 50 14.00 -11.27 -0.06
N SER A 51 13.42 -11.35 1.15
CA SER A 51 11.99 -11.12 1.37
C SER A 51 11.57 -9.68 1.07
N MET A 52 12.37 -8.69 1.45
CA MET A 52 12.14 -7.29 1.05
C MET A 52 12.09 -7.14 -0.48
N ILE A 53 13.01 -7.77 -1.20
CA ILE A 53 13.04 -7.72 -2.67
C ILE A 53 11.84 -8.47 -3.26
N ALA A 54 11.44 -9.60 -2.68
CA ALA A 54 10.32 -10.41 -3.14
C ALA A 54 8.96 -9.71 -2.97
N ILE A 55 8.78 -8.95 -1.88
CA ILE A 55 7.54 -8.22 -1.60
C ILE A 55 7.27 -7.14 -2.65
N MET A 56 8.29 -6.48 -3.21
CA MET A 56 8.12 -5.39 -4.18
C MET A 56 7.27 -5.79 -5.41
N PRO A 57 7.62 -6.82 -6.19
CA PRO A 57 6.80 -7.23 -7.34
C PRO A 57 5.46 -7.83 -6.92
N LEU A 58 5.37 -8.49 -5.77
CA LEU A 58 4.12 -9.04 -5.26
C LEU A 58 3.12 -7.92 -4.87
N ALA A 59 3.60 -6.84 -4.25
CA ALA A 59 2.81 -5.66 -3.95
C ALA A 59 2.30 -4.98 -5.24
N LEU A 60 3.14 -4.92 -6.27
CA LEU A 60 2.75 -4.40 -7.58
C LEU A 60 1.64 -5.25 -8.23
N LEU A 61 1.76 -6.59 -8.17
CA LEU A 61 0.72 -7.50 -8.66
C LEU A 61 -0.59 -7.35 -7.90
N MET A 62 -0.53 -7.15 -6.58
CA MET A 62 -1.69 -6.82 -5.75
C MET A 62 -2.36 -5.52 -6.19
N GLY A 63 -1.58 -4.46 -6.41
CA GLY A 63 -2.07 -3.17 -6.90
C GLY A 63 -2.74 -3.31 -8.25
N HIS A 64 -2.10 -3.97 -9.21
CA HIS A 64 -2.65 -4.21 -10.54
C HIS A 64 -3.97 -5.02 -10.50
N ALA A 65 -4.03 -6.09 -9.68
CA ALA A 65 -5.26 -6.86 -9.51
C ALA A 65 -6.39 -6.03 -8.90
N THR A 66 -6.08 -5.18 -7.93
CA THR A 66 -7.04 -4.26 -7.30
C THR A 66 -7.59 -3.25 -8.30
N GLU A 67 -6.73 -2.67 -9.13
CA GLU A 67 -7.10 -1.76 -10.21
C GLU A 67 -8.03 -2.42 -11.22
N GLU A 68 -7.70 -3.64 -11.67
CA GLU A 68 -8.52 -4.43 -12.57
C GLU A 68 -9.93 -4.74 -12.01
N ILE A 69 -10.05 -4.92 -10.69
CA ILE A 69 -11.34 -5.08 -10.01
C ILE A 69 -12.05 -3.73 -9.91
N ALA A 70 -11.32 -2.66 -9.57
CA ALA A 70 -11.85 -1.33 -9.42
C ALA A 70 -12.50 -0.81 -10.72
N LEU A 71 -11.88 -1.07 -11.88
CA LEU A 71 -12.42 -0.72 -13.21
C LEU A 71 -13.81 -1.34 -13.50
N ARG A 72 -14.22 -2.38 -12.77
CA ARG A 72 -15.50 -3.08 -12.93
C ARG A 72 -16.53 -2.75 -11.87
N THR A 73 -16.14 -1.95 -10.89
CA THR A 73 -16.99 -1.57 -9.77
C THR A 73 -17.44 -0.11 -9.89
N SER A 74 -18.29 0.35 -8.98
CA SER A 74 -18.61 1.78 -8.92
C SER A 74 -17.36 2.58 -8.51
N GLU A 75 -17.26 3.82 -8.95
CA GLU A 75 -16.16 4.73 -8.63
C GLU A 75 -15.84 4.77 -7.12
N SER A 76 -16.89 4.83 -6.28
CA SER A 76 -16.73 4.81 -4.82
C SER A 76 -16.16 3.50 -4.29
N LEU A 77 -16.61 2.35 -4.83
CA LEU A 77 -16.09 1.04 -4.42
C LEU A 77 -14.67 0.82 -4.94
N GLY A 78 -14.39 1.23 -6.17
CA GLY A 78 -13.04 1.19 -6.73
C GLY A 78 -12.05 2.01 -5.92
N GLY A 79 -12.43 3.25 -5.55
CA GLY A 79 -11.63 4.11 -4.68
C GLY A 79 -11.38 3.49 -3.31
N LEU A 80 -12.40 2.88 -2.68
CA LEU A 80 -12.26 2.18 -1.40
C LEU A 80 -11.31 0.97 -1.49
N LEU A 81 -11.45 0.16 -2.55
CA LEU A 81 -10.56 -0.96 -2.80
C LEU A 81 -9.10 -0.49 -2.94
N ASN A 82 -8.89 0.55 -3.73
CA ASN A 82 -7.56 1.11 -3.95
C ASN A 82 -6.95 1.69 -2.66
N ALA A 83 -7.73 2.42 -1.87
CA ALA A 83 -7.31 2.95 -0.58
C ALA A 83 -6.97 1.86 0.45
N THR A 84 -7.65 0.71 0.37
CA THR A 84 -7.44 -0.42 1.28
C THR A 84 -6.25 -1.27 0.85
N PHE A 85 -6.27 -1.75 -0.39
CA PHE A 85 -5.22 -2.66 -0.90
C PHE A 85 -3.91 -1.93 -1.24
N GLY A 86 -3.94 -0.63 -1.45
CA GLY A 86 -2.74 0.20 -1.57
C GLY A 86 -1.88 0.20 -0.30
N ASN A 87 -2.48 -0.08 0.86
CA ASN A 87 -1.79 -0.17 2.16
C ASN A 87 -1.80 -1.59 2.75
N ALA A 88 -2.18 -2.60 1.95
CA ALA A 88 -2.37 -3.95 2.47
C ALA A 88 -1.05 -4.60 2.92
N VAL A 89 0.06 -4.30 2.27
CA VAL A 89 1.39 -4.82 2.64
C VAL A 89 1.77 -4.33 4.03
N GLU A 90 1.61 -3.03 4.30
CA GLU A 90 1.86 -2.43 5.61
C GLU A 90 0.95 -3.01 6.69
N ILE A 91 -0.33 -3.21 6.38
CA ILE A 91 -1.29 -3.82 7.31
C ILE A 91 -0.90 -5.27 7.62
N ILE A 92 -0.47 -6.04 6.62
CA ILE A 92 -0.04 -7.44 6.79
C ILE A 92 1.20 -7.50 7.67
N ILE A 93 2.26 -6.73 7.34
CA ILE A 93 3.51 -6.70 8.11
C ILE A 93 3.24 -6.25 9.55
N ALA A 94 2.50 -5.17 9.74
CA ALA A 94 2.17 -4.67 11.08
C ALA A 94 1.35 -5.69 11.89
N SER A 95 0.38 -6.37 11.26
CA SER A 95 -0.44 -7.39 11.92
C SER A 95 0.38 -8.61 12.36
N LEU A 96 1.31 -9.08 11.52
CA LEU A 96 2.22 -10.18 11.85
C LEU A 96 3.17 -9.77 12.97
N ALA A 97 3.78 -8.59 12.89
CA ALA A 97 4.68 -8.09 13.95
C ALA A 97 3.95 -7.92 15.29
N ILE A 98 2.70 -7.42 15.31
CA ILE A 98 1.88 -7.32 16.52
C ILE A 98 1.54 -8.71 17.05
N TYR A 99 1.22 -9.66 16.17
CA TYR A 99 0.95 -11.04 16.57
C TYR A 99 2.19 -11.68 17.21
N THR A 100 3.37 -11.50 16.61
CA THR A 100 4.64 -11.98 17.18
C THR A 100 4.94 -11.31 18.52
N ALA A 101 4.74 -9.99 18.65
CA ALA A 101 4.87 -9.28 19.91
C ALA A 101 3.95 -9.81 21.02
N ALA A 102 2.75 -10.24 20.67
CA ALA A 102 1.78 -10.77 21.62
C ALA A 102 2.06 -12.22 22.05
N THR A 103 2.72 -13.01 21.18
CA THR A 103 2.98 -14.43 21.41
C THR A 103 4.40 -14.73 21.92
N GLN A 104 5.35 -13.86 21.60
CA GLN A 104 6.77 -13.97 21.95
C GLN A 104 7.20 -12.73 22.73
N THR A 105 7.05 -12.80 24.05
CA THR A 105 7.27 -11.66 24.95
C THR A 105 8.70 -11.15 24.98
N ASP A 106 9.67 -11.98 24.64
CA ASP A 106 11.08 -11.65 24.50
C ASP A 106 11.37 -10.75 23.26
N GLN A 107 10.51 -10.83 22.25
CA GLN A 107 10.61 -10.04 21.03
C GLN A 107 9.63 -8.84 20.99
N ALA A 108 8.77 -8.71 21.98
CA ALA A 108 7.67 -7.74 21.96
C ALA A 108 8.12 -6.29 21.71
N GLU A 109 9.15 -5.83 22.38
CA GLU A 109 9.68 -4.47 22.23
C GLU A 109 10.23 -4.24 20.82
N THR A 110 10.97 -5.22 20.28
CA THR A 110 11.54 -5.16 18.93
C THR A 110 10.42 -5.10 17.89
N MET A 111 9.40 -5.94 18.00
CA MET A 111 8.29 -6.00 17.06
C MET A 111 7.43 -4.72 17.09
N ILE A 112 7.19 -4.16 18.26
CA ILE A 112 6.50 -2.86 18.39
C ILE A 112 7.33 -1.75 17.71
N THR A 113 8.65 -1.76 17.89
CA THR A 113 9.54 -0.80 17.23
C THR A 113 9.52 -0.96 15.72
N VAL A 114 9.48 -2.20 15.20
CA VAL A 114 9.34 -2.48 13.76
C VAL A 114 8.05 -1.89 13.21
N VAL A 115 6.91 -2.08 13.90
CA VAL A 115 5.62 -1.50 13.47
C VAL A 115 5.69 0.02 13.43
N GLN A 116 6.20 0.66 14.48
CA GLN A 116 6.31 2.11 14.55
C GLN A 116 7.24 2.67 13.47
N ALA A 117 8.41 2.05 13.29
CA ALA A 117 9.38 2.45 12.26
C ALA A 117 8.81 2.26 10.84
N SER A 118 8.08 1.17 10.60
CA SER A 118 7.42 0.91 9.31
C SER A 118 6.39 1.98 8.96
N LEU A 119 5.52 2.35 9.92
CA LEU A 119 4.51 3.39 9.70
C LEU A 119 5.14 4.76 9.43
N VAL A 120 6.14 5.15 10.23
CA VAL A 120 6.87 6.41 10.02
C VAL A 120 7.63 6.37 8.71
N GLY A 121 8.27 5.24 8.39
CA GLY A 121 9.00 5.05 7.14
C GLY A 121 8.11 5.15 5.91
N SER A 122 6.90 4.59 5.94
CA SER A 122 5.91 4.70 4.86
C SER A 122 5.47 6.15 4.63
N ILE A 123 5.19 6.91 5.70
CA ILE A 123 4.85 8.34 5.58
C ILE A 123 6.01 9.12 4.95
N LEU A 124 7.22 8.95 5.46
CA LEU A 124 8.41 9.65 4.94
C LEU A 124 8.74 9.23 3.52
N GLY A 125 8.63 7.93 3.21
CA GLY A 125 8.83 7.39 1.87
C GLY A 125 7.89 8.01 0.85
N ASN A 126 6.61 8.08 1.18
CA ASN A 126 5.61 8.69 0.30
C ASN A 126 5.80 10.21 0.14
N LEU A 127 6.11 10.93 1.22
CA LEU A 127 6.29 12.38 1.19
C LEU A 127 7.60 12.85 0.56
N LEU A 128 8.68 12.11 0.78
CA LEU A 128 10.02 12.54 0.32
C LEU A 128 10.42 11.83 -0.96
N LEU A 129 10.39 10.49 -0.97
CA LEU A 129 10.87 9.73 -2.12
C LEU A 129 9.85 9.72 -3.25
N VAL A 130 8.62 9.28 -3.00
CA VAL A 130 7.61 9.11 -4.05
C VAL A 130 7.20 10.47 -4.62
N LEU A 131 6.86 11.43 -3.77
CA LEU A 131 6.50 12.78 -4.23
C LEU A 131 7.71 13.48 -4.90
N GLY A 132 8.90 13.35 -4.31
CA GLY A 132 10.12 13.96 -4.89
C GLY A 132 10.47 13.40 -6.26
N LEU A 133 10.40 12.07 -6.44
CA LEU A 133 10.62 11.43 -7.76
C LEU A 133 9.53 11.81 -8.76
N SER A 134 8.28 11.91 -8.33
CA SER A 134 7.16 12.30 -9.19
C SER A 134 7.34 13.74 -9.70
N LEU A 135 7.73 14.67 -8.83
CA LEU A 135 8.02 16.06 -9.21
C LEU A 135 9.25 16.16 -10.12
N LEU A 136 10.29 15.39 -9.83
CA LEU A 136 11.50 15.34 -10.65
C LEU A 136 11.19 14.82 -12.05
N TRP A 137 10.53 13.68 -12.16
CA TRP A 137 10.18 13.06 -13.44
C TRP A 137 9.23 13.93 -14.27
N GLY A 138 8.21 14.50 -13.61
CA GLY A 138 7.30 15.43 -14.24
C GLY A 138 8.03 16.70 -14.74
N GLY A 139 8.95 17.26 -13.92
CA GLY A 139 9.71 18.45 -14.26
C GLY A 139 10.71 18.26 -15.40
N ILE A 140 11.25 17.05 -15.60
CA ILE A 140 12.10 16.73 -16.77
C ILE A 140 11.28 16.76 -18.05
N ASN A 141 10.03 16.31 -18.02
CA ASN A 141 9.19 16.15 -19.20
C ASN A 141 8.29 17.37 -19.49
N HIS A 142 7.98 18.19 -18.47
CA HIS A 142 7.06 19.30 -18.56
C HIS A 142 7.61 20.55 -17.89
N SER A 143 7.59 21.68 -18.57
CA SER A 143 8.04 22.99 -18.03
C SER A 143 7.13 23.54 -16.93
N ARG A 144 5.91 23.06 -16.85
CA ARG A 144 4.92 23.36 -15.80
C ARG A 144 4.18 22.10 -15.39
N GLN A 145 3.99 21.96 -14.08
CA GLN A 145 3.15 20.93 -13.49
C GLN A 145 2.00 21.60 -12.75
N SER A 146 0.79 21.11 -12.96
CA SER A 146 -0.41 21.57 -12.26
C SER A 146 -0.94 20.46 -11.38
N PHE A 147 -1.59 20.82 -10.29
CA PHE A 147 -2.21 19.89 -9.35
C PHE A 147 -3.54 20.46 -8.85
N ASN A 148 -4.42 19.58 -8.40
CA ASN A 148 -5.68 19.96 -7.80
C ASN A 148 -5.44 20.55 -6.40
N GLN A 149 -5.53 21.88 -6.28
CA GLN A 149 -5.24 22.60 -5.05
C GLN A 149 -6.20 22.24 -3.90
N SER A 150 -7.47 21.98 -4.21
CA SER A 150 -8.47 21.60 -3.19
C SER A 150 -8.21 20.21 -2.64
N ALA A 151 -7.90 19.25 -3.51
CA ALA A 151 -7.54 17.90 -3.11
C ALA A 151 -6.24 17.89 -2.29
N GLN A 152 -5.22 18.62 -2.73
CA GLN A 152 -3.94 18.75 -2.02
C GLN A 152 -4.12 19.39 -0.62
N SER A 153 -4.89 20.46 -0.52
CA SER A 153 -5.16 21.14 0.76
C SER A 153 -5.90 20.22 1.75
N THR A 154 -6.88 19.46 1.27
CA THR A 154 -7.63 18.49 2.09
C THR A 154 -6.71 17.38 2.58
N SER A 155 -5.95 16.77 1.68
CA SER A 155 -5.02 15.68 2.02
C SER A 155 -3.92 16.15 2.97
N GLY A 156 -3.37 17.36 2.75
CA GLY A 156 -2.37 17.97 3.62
C GLY A 156 -2.90 18.24 5.04
N SER A 157 -4.15 18.70 5.16
CA SER A 157 -4.81 18.90 6.45
C SER A 157 -5.03 17.59 7.20
N LEU A 158 -5.48 16.53 6.51
CA LEU A 158 -5.64 15.20 7.10
C LEU A 158 -4.30 14.61 7.56
N LEU A 159 -3.25 14.79 6.78
CA LEU A 159 -1.90 14.37 7.15
C LEU A 159 -1.41 15.11 8.40
N LEU A 160 -1.62 16.43 8.48
CA LEU A 160 -1.25 17.23 9.65
C LEU A 160 -1.97 16.73 10.92
N ILE A 161 -3.28 16.45 10.82
CA ILE A 161 -4.06 15.87 11.93
C ILE A 161 -3.47 14.53 12.35
N ALA A 162 -3.12 13.65 11.39
CA ALA A 162 -2.55 12.35 11.68
C ALA A 162 -1.19 12.46 12.40
N VAL A 163 -0.31 13.33 11.91
CA VAL A 163 1.01 13.57 12.52
C VAL A 163 0.87 14.13 13.94
N LEU A 164 0.02 15.14 14.14
CA LEU A 164 -0.21 15.72 15.47
C LEU A 164 -0.78 14.67 16.44
N ALA A 165 -1.74 13.85 16.01
CA ALA A 165 -2.30 12.79 16.84
C ALA A 165 -1.26 11.74 17.27
N MET A 166 -0.29 11.42 16.40
CA MET A 166 0.82 10.53 16.74
C MET A 166 1.88 11.20 17.65
N MET A 167 2.09 12.50 17.51
CA MET A 167 3.07 13.24 18.31
C MET A 167 2.61 13.45 19.76
N ILE A 168 1.30 13.54 20.03
CA ILE A 168 0.79 13.81 21.38
C ILE A 168 1.22 12.72 22.39
N PRO A 169 1.00 11.41 22.16
CA PRO A 169 1.48 10.38 23.10
C PRO A 169 3.00 10.38 23.25
N ALA A 170 3.74 10.63 22.17
CA ALA A 170 5.20 10.71 22.19
C ALA A 170 5.68 11.89 23.06
N ALA A 171 5.06 13.06 22.94
CA ALA A 171 5.38 14.23 23.76
C ALA A 171 5.09 13.99 25.25
N VAL A 172 3.98 13.32 25.58
CA VAL A 172 3.63 12.95 26.96
C VAL A 172 4.67 11.97 27.53
N ASN A 173 5.13 11.01 26.72
CA ASN A 173 6.19 10.09 27.12
C ASN A 173 7.50 10.83 27.43
N LEU A 174 7.92 11.76 26.58
CA LEU A 174 9.10 12.58 26.79
C LEU A 174 8.98 13.51 28.02
N GLY A 175 7.75 13.93 28.33
CA GLY A 175 7.45 14.73 29.53
C GLY A 175 7.37 13.95 30.85
N GLY A 176 7.67 12.64 30.82
CA GLY A 176 7.63 11.78 32.01
C GLY A 176 6.22 11.31 32.41
N GLY A 177 5.29 11.29 31.46
CA GLY A 177 3.94 10.74 31.67
C GLY A 177 3.98 9.26 32.03
N GLY A 178 3.07 8.83 32.90
CA GLY A 178 2.95 7.42 33.30
C GLY A 178 2.50 6.53 32.13
N TYR A 179 2.96 5.29 32.12
CA TYR A 179 2.67 4.29 31.06
C TYR A 179 1.18 4.18 30.74
N ASP A 180 0.33 4.08 31.77
CA ASP A 180 -1.12 3.96 31.60
C ASP A 180 -1.74 5.18 30.90
N SER A 181 -1.26 6.38 31.22
CA SER A 181 -1.72 7.62 30.59
C SER A 181 -1.35 7.66 29.10
N ILE A 182 -0.13 7.22 28.77
CA ILE A 182 0.35 7.16 27.38
C ILE A 182 -0.47 6.16 26.57
N VAL A 183 -0.72 4.97 27.11
CA VAL A 183 -1.50 3.93 26.46
C VAL A 183 -2.94 4.39 26.23
N GLN A 184 -3.60 5.00 27.23
CA GLN A 184 -4.95 5.54 27.08
C GLN A 184 -5.01 6.64 26.03
N LEU A 185 -4.07 7.56 26.04
CA LEU A 185 -4.00 8.65 25.08
C LEU A 185 -3.79 8.13 23.65
N SER A 186 -2.91 7.12 23.48
CA SER A 186 -2.70 6.46 22.20
C SER A 186 -3.96 5.78 21.68
N ARG A 187 -4.72 5.14 22.56
CA ARG A 187 -6.00 4.52 22.19
C ARG A 187 -7.04 5.56 21.73
N TYR A 188 -7.17 6.68 22.46
CA TYR A 188 -8.07 7.77 22.06
C TYR A 188 -7.63 8.37 20.72
N ALA A 189 -6.33 8.63 20.54
CA ALA A 189 -5.78 9.12 19.28
C ALA A 189 -6.10 8.15 18.12
N ALA A 190 -5.91 6.85 18.31
CA ALA A 190 -6.20 5.84 17.30
C ALA A 190 -7.69 5.81 16.91
N VAL A 191 -8.61 5.90 17.89
CA VAL A 191 -10.05 5.95 17.61
C VAL A 191 -10.42 7.21 16.84
N VAL A 192 -9.89 8.37 17.26
CA VAL A 192 -10.13 9.65 16.55
C VAL A 192 -9.61 9.57 15.11
N LEU A 193 -8.40 9.05 14.91
CA LEU A 193 -7.83 8.90 13.56
C LEU A 193 -8.66 7.95 12.69
N LEU A 194 -9.15 6.84 13.25
CA LEU A 194 -10.02 5.91 12.52
C LEU A 194 -11.32 6.58 12.08
N VAL A 195 -11.95 7.36 12.97
CA VAL A 195 -13.16 8.12 12.64
C VAL A 195 -12.88 9.18 11.59
N VAL A 196 -11.81 9.95 11.74
CA VAL A 196 -11.40 10.97 10.76
C VAL A 196 -11.11 10.33 9.40
N TYR A 197 -10.44 9.19 9.36
CA TYR A 197 -10.17 8.44 8.13
C TYR A 197 -11.47 7.98 7.45
N GLY A 198 -12.40 7.39 8.20
CA GLY A 198 -13.70 6.98 7.67
C GLY A 198 -14.53 8.15 7.11
N LEU A 199 -14.52 9.28 7.81
CA LEU A 199 -15.20 10.51 7.36
C LEU A 199 -14.49 11.10 6.12
N ALA A 200 -13.16 11.06 6.06
CA ALA A 200 -12.40 11.53 4.92
C ALA A 200 -12.68 10.67 3.66
N LEU A 201 -12.72 9.33 3.80
CA LEU A 201 -13.13 8.44 2.71
C LEU A 201 -14.56 8.74 2.25
N PHE A 202 -15.50 8.89 3.17
CA PHE A 202 -16.87 9.25 2.83
C PHE A 202 -16.95 10.59 2.12
N PHE A 203 -16.18 11.58 2.56
CA PHE A 203 -16.08 12.89 1.92
C PHE A 203 -15.53 12.77 0.49
N GLN A 204 -14.41 12.10 0.32
CA GLN A 204 -13.71 11.98 -0.96
C GLN A 204 -14.48 11.12 -1.98
N LEU A 205 -15.08 10.01 -1.53
CA LEU A 205 -15.68 9.03 -2.44
C LEU A 205 -17.17 9.24 -2.67
N LYS A 206 -17.88 9.96 -1.78
CA LYS A 206 -19.34 10.08 -1.85
C LYS A 206 -19.82 11.51 -1.97
N THR A 207 -19.47 12.37 -1.00
CA THR A 207 -20.10 13.69 -0.90
C THR A 207 -19.43 14.73 -1.79
N HIS A 208 -18.14 14.66 -2.00
CA HIS A 208 -17.33 15.62 -2.73
C HIS A 208 -16.42 14.98 -3.77
N ALA A 209 -16.82 13.84 -4.33
CA ALA A 209 -16.04 13.11 -5.33
C ALA A 209 -15.61 14.01 -6.51
N HIS A 210 -16.47 14.96 -6.92
CA HIS A 210 -16.18 15.90 -8.00
C HIS A 210 -14.96 16.81 -7.75
N ILE A 211 -14.58 17.06 -6.48
CA ILE A 211 -13.40 17.86 -6.15
C ILE A 211 -12.11 17.08 -6.40
N PHE A 212 -12.19 15.74 -6.28
CA PHE A 212 -11.05 14.83 -6.39
C PHE A 212 -10.94 14.17 -7.77
N ALA A 213 -11.98 14.32 -8.60
CA ALA A 213 -11.92 13.88 -9.99
C ALA A 213 -10.83 14.68 -10.74
N SER A 214 -9.95 14.00 -11.47
CA SER A 214 -9.01 14.65 -12.37
C SER A 214 -9.77 15.19 -13.60
N ASP A 215 -9.45 16.41 -14.03
CA ASP A 215 -9.96 17.01 -15.27
C ASP A 215 -9.46 16.29 -16.54
N GLU A 216 -8.54 15.35 -16.39
CA GLU A 216 -8.13 14.50 -17.49
C GLU A 216 -9.32 13.65 -17.90
N SER A 217 -9.76 13.86 -19.14
CA SER A 217 -10.71 13.01 -19.86
C SER A 217 -10.45 11.56 -19.46
N VAL A 218 -11.42 10.97 -18.76
CA VAL A 218 -11.40 9.58 -18.31
C VAL A 218 -11.08 8.74 -19.54
N HIS A 219 -9.81 8.40 -19.72
CA HIS A 219 -9.47 7.26 -20.54
C HIS A 219 -10.10 6.09 -19.79
N HIS A 220 -11.25 5.65 -20.28
CA HIS A 220 -11.83 4.39 -19.85
C HIS A 220 -10.83 3.31 -20.25
N GLU A 221 -9.84 3.06 -19.37
CA GLU A 221 -9.01 1.89 -19.53
C GLU A 221 -9.93 0.67 -19.44
N GLU A 222 -10.03 -0.05 -20.54
CA GLU A 222 -10.79 -1.28 -20.55
C GLU A 222 -10.05 -2.32 -19.73
N PRO A 223 -10.77 -3.08 -18.88
CA PRO A 223 -10.16 -4.12 -18.07
C PRO A 223 -9.46 -5.17 -18.94
N LYS A 224 -8.18 -5.39 -18.71
CA LYS A 224 -7.32 -6.30 -19.47
C LYS A 224 -7.45 -7.77 -19.03
N MET A 225 -7.92 -8.01 -17.80
CA MET A 225 -8.10 -9.35 -17.23
C MET A 225 -9.59 -9.76 -17.22
N THR A 226 -9.89 -11.02 -16.93
CA THR A 226 -11.26 -11.41 -16.57
C THR A 226 -11.49 -11.07 -15.08
N ASN A 227 -12.75 -10.93 -14.66
CA ASN A 227 -13.05 -10.66 -13.24
C ASN A 227 -12.56 -11.80 -12.33
N LYS A 228 -12.66 -13.05 -12.80
CA LYS A 228 -12.16 -14.21 -12.05
C LYS A 228 -10.64 -14.18 -11.91
N ASP A 229 -9.92 -13.86 -12.98
CA ASP A 229 -8.48 -13.80 -12.97
C ASP A 229 -7.97 -12.67 -12.08
N ALA A 230 -8.63 -11.50 -12.09
CA ALA A 230 -8.28 -10.38 -11.23
C ALA A 230 -8.44 -10.74 -9.73
N TRP A 231 -9.56 -11.35 -9.33
CA TRP A 231 -9.75 -11.83 -7.96
C TRP A 231 -8.77 -12.95 -7.59
N THR A 232 -8.50 -13.88 -8.49
CA THR A 232 -7.53 -14.95 -8.26
C THR A 232 -6.13 -14.41 -8.08
N LEU A 233 -5.73 -13.44 -8.91
CA LEU A 233 -4.43 -12.76 -8.80
C LEU A 233 -4.32 -12.01 -7.48
N LEU A 234 -5.36 -11.28 -7.08
CA LEU A 234 -5.38 -10.54 -5.81
C LEU A 234 -5.18 -11.47 -4.61
N ILE A 235 -5.96 -12.56 -4.55
CA ILE A 235 -5.87 -13.54 -3.46
C ILE A 235 -4.48 -14.20 -3.44
N LEU A 236 -3.99 -14.64 -4.59
CA LEU A 236 -2.68 -15.31 -4.71
C LEU A 236 -1.54 -14.37 -4.31
N ALA A 237 -1.54 -13.13 -4.82
CA ALA A 237 -0.54 -12.13 -4.47
C ALA A 237 -0.59 -11.79 -2.98
N THR A 238 -1.79 -11.65 -2.38
CA THR A 238 -1.96 -11.39 -0.94
C THR A 238 -1.39 -12.53 -0.09
N ILE A 239 -1.65 -13.79 -0.45
CA ILE A 239 -1.11 -14.95 0.26
C ILE A 239 0.42 -14.98 0.17
N LEU A 240 0.98 -14.72 -1.01
CA LEU A 240 2.43 -14.70 -1.20
C LEU A 240 3.09 -13.53 -0.44
N VAL A 241 2.47 -12.35 -0.44
CA VAL A 241 2.92 -11.22 0.37
C VAL A 241 2.90 -11.58 1.86
N GLY A 242 1.81 -12.20 2.34
CA GLY A 242 1.70 -12.64 3.73
C GLY A 242 2.82 -13.62 4.11
N TRP A 243 3.12 -14.58 3.23
CA TRP A 243 4.20 -15.54 3.47
C TRP A 243 5.59 -14.87 3.48
N MET A 244 5.86 -13.98 2.52
CA MET A 244 7.13 -13.23 2.49
C MET A 244 7.25 -12.28 3.69
N ALA A 245 6.14 -11.67 4.12
CA ALA A 245 6.10 -10.80 5.29
C ALA A 245 6.34 -11.56 6.60
N GLU A 246 5.85 -12.79 6.71
CA GLU A 246 6.13 -13.69 7.85
C GLU A 246 7.63 -13.99 7.95
N ILE A 247 8.27 -14.32 6.83
CA ILE A 247 9.73 -14.55 6.79
C ILE A 247 10.51 -13.25 7.09
N LEU A 248 9.97 -12.09 6.71
CA LEU A 248 10.58 -10.79 6.97
C LEU A 248 10.59 -10.45 8.46
N VAL A 249 9.53 -10.82 9.18
CA VAL A 249 9.31 -10.46 10.60
C VAL A 249 10.04 -11.45 11.54
N HIS A 250 10.26 -12.68 11.11
CA HIS A 250 10.92 -13.75 11.88
C HIS A 250 12.38 -13.95 11.47
#